data_331d91fb73ce1017dc8a186d63cc1e9e
#
_entry.id   331d91fb73ce1017dc8a186d63cc1e9e
#
_cell.length_a   1.000
_cell.length_b   1.000
_cell.length_c   1.000
_cell.angle_alpha   90.00
_cell.angle_beta   90.00
_cell.angle_gamma   90.00
#
_symmetry.space_group_name_H-M   'P 1'
#
loop_
_entity.id
_entity.type
_entity.pdbx_description
1 polymer ?
#
loop_
_entity_poly.entity_id
_entity_poly.type
_entity_poly.pdbx_seq_one_letter_code
_entity_poly.pdbx_strand_id
1 'polypeptide(L)'
;WSIIIVRFYQFIYGFYPVEQVWRVNVTYFLLAIALIPLLVEQLPYRKHLIKFTIIFPIIAFILLYGGFGFEIVPTNKWGGLLVTLVLGVFGIALAFPLGIILALGRRSKLPVISMVCTLFIEFIRGVPLITLLFFGMVMLPLFLPEGINMDGLVRVLVAVTLFQAAYMAEVIRGGLQAIPQGQYEAAQSVGLSYWQ
;
A
#
# COMPACT_ATOMS: atom_id res chain seq x y z
N TRP A 1 13.58 -30.14 -11.71
CA TRP A 1 13.28 -30.10 -10.29
C TRP A 1 14.43 -29.55 -9.45
N SER A 2 15.70 -29.93 -9.72
CA SER A 2 16.87 -29.43 -8.99
C SER A 2 17.01 -27.90 -9.02
N ILE A 3 16.75 -27.26 -10.16
CA ILE A 3 16.79 -25.80 -10.30
C ILE A 3 15.75 -25.13 -9.38
N ILE A 4 14.55 -25.69 -9.28
CA ILE A 4 13.49 -25.16 -8.42
C ILE A 4 13.91 -25.20 -6.96
N ILE A 5 14.47 -26.33 -6.50
CA ILE A 5 14.91 -26.50 -5.11
C ILE A 5 16.03 -25.52 -4.76
N VAL A 6 17.05 -25.41 -5.63
CA VAL A 6 18.19 -24.50 -5.42
C VAL A 6 17.76 -23.03 -5.45
N ARG A 7 16.76 -22.67 -6.29
CA ARG A 7 16.27 -21.29 -6.43
C ARG A 7 15.11 -20.95 -5.50
N PHE A 8 14.55 -21.96 -4.79
CA PHE A 8 13.39 -21.76 -3.93
C PHE A 8 13.66 -20.76 -2.80
N TYR A 9 14.84 -20.84 -2.20
CA TYR A 9 15.27 -19.84 -1.21
C TYR A 9 15.21 -18.42 -1.78
N GLN A 10 15.79 -18.21 -2.96
CA GLN A 10 15.84 -16.92 -3.62
C GLN A 10 14.44 -16.42 -4.01
N PHE A 11 13.54 -17.36 -4.38
CA PHE A 11 12.15 -17.04 -4.69
C PHE A 11 11.37 -16.55 -3.46
N ILE A 12 11.63 -17.10 -2.26
CA ILE A 12 10.91 -16.72 -1.04
C ILE A 12 11.55 -15.49 -0.38
N TYR A 13 12.87 -15.47 -0.25
CA TYR A 13 13.60 -14.53 0.61
C TYR A 13 14.46 -13.51 -0.17
N GLY A 14 14.63 -13.72 -1.49
CA GLY A 14 15.56 -12.92 -2.28
C GLY A 14 17.01 -13.14 -1.87
N PHE A 15 17.70 -12.07 -1.55
CA PHE A 15 19.10 -12.07 -1.07
C PHE A 15 19.20 -11.84 0.45
N TYR A 16 18.12 -12.06 1.18
CA TYR A 16 18.12 -11.89 2.64
C TYR A 16 19.12 -12.84 3.30
N PRO A 17 19.91 -12.38 4.31
CA PRO A 17 20.93 -13.22 4.95
C PRO A 17 20.34 -14.49 5.56
N VAL A 18 20.96 -15.63 5.30
CA VAL A 18 20.47 -16.98 5.75
C VAL A 18 20.30 -17.03 7.26
N GLU A 19 21.23 -16.43 8.00
CA GLU A 19 21.23 -16.38 9.47
C GLU A 19 20.04 -15.60 10.03
N GLN A 20 19.48 -14.67 9.25
CA GLN A 20 18.39 -13.77 9.65
C GLN A 20 17.01 -14.16 9.07
N VAL A 21 16.94 -15.28 8.29
CA VAL A 21 15.68 -15.71 7.64
C VAL A 21 14.55 -15.99 8.63
N TRP A 22 14.87 -16.40 9.84
CA TRP A 22 13.86 -16.58 10.89
C TRP A 22 12.98 -15.34 11.09
N ARG A 23 13.54 -14.13 10.90
CA ARG A 23 12.81 -12.85 11.03
C ARG A 23 11.74 -12.71 9.94
N VAL A 24 12.08 -13.12 8.72
CA VAL A 24 11.14 -13.13 7.58
C VAL A 24 10.02 -14.13 7.85
N ASN A 25 10.35 -15.33 8.33
CA ASN A 25 9.37 -16.37 8.67
C ASN A 25 8.42 -15.91 9.78
N VAL A 26 8.95 -15.28 10.83
CA VAL A 26 8.14 -14.69 11.89
C VAL A 26 7.23 -13.60 11.33
N THR A 27 7.74 -12.76 10.44
CA THR A 27 6.94 -11.71 9.79
C THR A 27 5.82 -12.28 8.93
N TYR A 28 6.06 -13.35 8.17
CA TYR A 28 5.01 -14.05 7.41
C TYR A 28 3.93 -14.66 8.32
N PHE A 29 4.34 -15.27 9.41
CA PHE A 29 3.42 -15.83 10.39
C PHE A 29 2.56 -14.73 11.04
N LEU A 30 3.17 -13.63 11.46
CA LEU A 30 2.47 -12.48 12.03
C LEU A 30 1.56 -11.80 10.99
N LEU A 31 1.96 -11.74 9.72
CA LEU A 31 1.12 -11.25 8.63
C LEU A 31 -0.14 -12.12 8.49
N ALA A 32 0.01 -13.45 8.49
CA ALA A 32 -1.14 -14.35 8.43
C ALA A 32 -2.11 -14.08 9.59
N ILE A 33 -1.61 -13.91 10.83
CA ILE A 33 -2.42 -13.56 12.00
C ILE A 33 -3.10 -12.20 11.83
N ALA A 34 -2.37 -11.19 11.31
CA ALA A 34 -2.89 -9.85 11.09
C ALA A 34 -4.01 -9.79 10.05
N LEU A 35 -4.01 -10.71 9.07
CA LEU A 35 -5.05 -10.78 8.03
C LEU A 35 -6.33 -11.49 8.53
N ILE A 36 -6.24 -12.39 9.52
CA ILE A 36 -7.38 -13.17 10.00
C ILE A 36 -8.60 -12.29 10.38
N PRO A 37 -8.47 -11.22 11.20
CA PRO A 37 -9.62 -10.41 11.61
C PRO A 37 -10.26 -9.60 10.47
N LEU A 38 -9.56 -9.45 9.34
CA LEU A 38 -10.10 -8.82 8.14
C LEU A 38 -10.96 -9.80 7.34
N LEU A 39 -10.61 -11.10 7.38
CA LEU A 39 -11.27 -12.15 6.61
C LEU A 39 -12.44 -12.83 7.38
N VAL A 40 -12.37 -12.87 8.71
CA VAL A 40 -13.33 -13.57 9.56
C VAL A 40 -14.03 -12.59 10.51
N GLU A 41 -15.33 -12.39 10.31
CA GLU A 41 -16.11 -11.42 11.09
C GLU A 41 -16.49 -11.93 12.49
N GLN A 42 -16.66 -13.24 12.64
CA GLN A 42 -17.20 -13.89 13.85
C GLN A 42 -16.17 -14.18 14.93
N LEU A 43 -14.97 -13.60 14.84
CA LEU A 43 -13.87 -13.88 15.78
C LEU A 43 -14.11 -13.26 17.16
N PRO A 44 -13.91 -14.02 18.23
CA PRO A 44 -13.82 -13.47 19.57
C PRO A 44 -12.61 -12.50 19.63
N TYR A 45 -12.78 -11.37 20.32
CA TYR A 45 -11.74 -10.33 20.46
C TYR A 45 -11.31 -9.65 19.13
N ARG A 46 -12.11 -9.69 18.06
CA ARG A 46 -11.81 -9.06 16.77
C ARG A 46 -11.30 -7.62 16.89
N LYS A 47 -11.86 -6.82 17.80
CA LYS A 47 -11.43 -5.43 18.02
C LYS A 47 -9.96 -5.31 18.44
N HIS A 48 -9.44 -6.25 19.23
CA HIS A 48 -8.03 -6.28 19.65
C HIS A 48 -7.12 -6.75 18.51
N LEU A 49 -7.59 -7.73 17.73
CA LEU A 49 -6.87 -8.22 16.56
C LEU A 49 -6.77 -7.15 15.46
N ILE A 50 -7.79 -6.34 15.26
CA ILE A 50 -7.74 -5.20 14.32
C ILE A 50 -6.69 -4.16 14.77
N LYS A 51 -6.57 -3.89 16.08
CA LYS A 51 -5.48 -3.03 16.59
C LYS A 51 -4.11 -3.61 16.25
N PHE A 52 -3.95 -4.93 16.42
CA PHE A 52 -2.71 -5.62 16.02
C PHE A 52 -2.44 -5.45 14.52
N THR A 53 -3.44 -5.62 13.65
CA THR A 53 -3.32 -5.41 12.20
C THR A 53 -2.81 -4.00 11.87
N ILE A 54 -3.28 -2.98 12.59
CA ILE A 54 -2.85 -1.58 12.39
C ILE A 54 -1.40 -1.37 12.84
N ILE A 55 -0.96 -2.03 13.91
CA ILE A 55 0.41 -1.90 14.46
C ILE A 55 1.40 -2.81 13.72
N PHE A 56 0.92 -3.89 13.12
CA PHE A 56 1.74 -4.90 12.44
C PHE A 56 2.75 -4.32 11.44
N PRO A 57 2.44 -3.33 10.59
CA PRO A 57 3.42 -2.74 9.68
C PRO A 57 4.68 -2.21 10.37
N ILE A 58 4.54 -1.61 11.55
CA ILE A 58 5.68 -1.10 12.33
C ILE A 58 6.52 -2.27 12.86
N ILE A 59 5.85 -3.29 13.39
CA ILE A 59 6.53 -4.52 13.88
C ILE A 59 7.27 -5.20 12.74
N ALA A 60 6.62 -5.34 11.58
CA ALA A 60 7.20 -5.95 10.39
C ALA A 60 8.44 -5.18 9.91
N PHE A 61 8.38 -3.85 9.89
CA PHE A 61 9.54 -3.03 9.50
C PHE A 61 10.72 -3.23 10.45
N ILE A 62 10.50 -3.21 11.77
CA ILE A 62 11.55 -3.45 12.77
C ILE A 62 12.14 -4.86 12.62
N LEU A 63 11.30 -5.88 12.42
CA LEU A 63 11.78 -7.26 12.23
C LEU A 63 12.59 -7.39 10.95
N LEU A 64 12.13 -6.84 9.84
CA LEU A 64 12.75 -7.03 8.52
C LEU A 64 13.99 -6.16 8.33
N TYR A 65 13.92 -4.89 8.69
CA TYR A 65 15.04 -3.96 8.53
C TYR A 65 16.08 -4.14 9.64
N GLY A 66 15.63 -4.34 10.87
CA GLY A 66 16.50 -4.41 12.04
C GLY A 66 16.55 -3.12 12.84
N GLY A 67 17.58 -2.97 13.65
CA GLY A 67 17.68 -1.95 14.68
C GLY A 67 17.13 -2.45 16.03
N PHE A 68 17.19 -1.64 17.06
CA PHE A 68 16.75 -2.00 18.43
C PHE A 68 17.36 -3.31 18.96
N GLY A 69 18.62 -3.61 18.60
CA GLY A 69 19.33 -4.82 18.99
C GLY A 69 19.37 -5.93 17.92
N PHE A 70 18.68 -5.77 16.82
CA PHE A 70 18.81 -6.64 15.64
C PHE A 70 19.80 -6.09 14.63
N GLU A 71 20.52 -6.98 13.97
CA GLU A 71 21.39 -6.63 12.85
C GLU A 71 20.60 -5.96 11.72
N ILE A 72 21.13 -4.88 11.15
CA ILE A 72 20.49 -4.14 10.06
C ILE A 72 20.65 -4.91 8.76
N VAL A 73 19.53 -5.25 8.13
CA VAL A 73 19.47 -5.84 6.80
C VAL A 73 18.93 -4.81 5.81
N PRO A 74 19.79 -4.20 4.99
CA PRO A 74 19.38 -3.15 4.06
C PRO A 74 18.40 -3.69 3.00
N THR A 75 17.50 -2.84 2.57
CA THR A 75 16.38 -3.17 1.66
C THR A 75 16.82 -3.70 0.28
N ASN A 76 18.04 -3.39 -0.16
CA ASN A 76 18.61 -3.92 -1.40
C ASN A 76 18.88 -5.44 -1.36
N LYS A 77 18.90 -6.04 -0.16
CA LYS A 77 18.96 -7.50 0.03
C LYS A 77 17.59 -8.16 0.07
N TRP A 78 16.52 -7.37 0.16
CA TRP A 78 15.16 -7.91 0.14
C TRP A 78 14.77 -8.30 -1.28
N GLY A 79 14.03 -9.37 -1.44
CA GLY A 79 13.62 -9.84 -2.76
C GLY A 79 12.58 -10.95 -2.69
N GLY A 80 12.24 -11.50 -3.85
CA GLY A 80 11.29 -12.60 -3.96
C GLY A 80 9.91 -12.26 -3.38
N LEU A 81 9.29 -13.26 -2.74
CA LEU A 81 7.98 -13.14 -2.10
C LEU A 81 7.95 -12.05 -1.02
N LEU A 82 9.08 -11.84 -0.30
CA LEU A 82 9.19 -10.82 0.73
C LEU A 82 8.87 -9.42 0.18
N VAL A 83 9.55 -9.01 -0.88
CA VAL A 83 9.31 -7.67 -1.50
C VAL A 83 7.92 -7.60 -2.10
N THR A 84 7.43 -8.67 -2.71
CA THR A 84 6.07 -8.72 -3.27
C THR A 84 5.01 -8.47 -2.20
N LEU A 85 5.13 -9.11 -1.03
CA LEU A 85 4.20 -8.91 0.08
C LEU A 85 4.34 -7.51 0.71
N VAL A 86 5.57 -7.02 0.86
CA VAL A 86 5.81 -5.65 1.37
C VAL A 86 5.13 -4.63 0.45
N LEU A 87 5.40 -4.68 -0.86
CA LEU A 87 4.81 -3.75 -1.82
C LEU A 87 3.27 -3.90 -1.91
N GLY A 88 2.76 -5.13 -1.88
CA GLY A 88 1.32 -5.38 -1.92
C GLY A 88 0.60 -4.85 -0.69
N VAL A 89 1.04 -5.22 0.51
CA VAL A 89 0.38 -4.84 1.77
C VAL A 89 0.49 -3.33 2.01
N PHE A 90 1.71 -2.79 1.96
CA PHE A 90 1.90 -1.36 2.20
C PHE A 90 1.36 -0.49 1.07
N GLY A 91 1.53 -0.92 -0.18
CA GLY A 91 1.01 -0.21 -1.35
C GLY A 91 -0.51 -0.05 -1.29
N ILE A 92 -1.25 -1.13 -0.98
CA ILE A 92 -2.72 -1.08 -0.83
C ILE A 92 -3.12 -0.26 0.40
N ALA A 93 -2.46 -0.49 1.54
CA ALA A 93 -2.79 0.22 2.79
C ALA A 93 -2.63 1.74 2.65
N LEU A 94 -1.58 2.20 1.95
CA LEU A 94 -1.34 3.62 1.68
C LEU A 94 -2.21 4.16 0.53
N ALA A 95 -2.48 3.34 -0.48
CA ALA A 95 -3.31 3.73 -1.62
C ALA A 95 -4.78 3.97 -1.23
N PHE A 96 -5.29 3.26 -0.22
CA PHE A 96 -6.69 3.37 0.18
C PHE A 96 -7.05 4.79 0.68
N PRO A 97 -6.37 5.38 1.70
CA PRO A 97 -6.69 6.74 2.14
C PRO A 97 -6.42 7.79 1.05
N LEU A 98 -5.35 7.62 0.25
CA LEU A 98 -5.08 8.52 -0.87
C LEU A 98 -6.16 8.43 -1.94
N GLY A 99 -6.64 7.23 -2.25
CA GLY A 99 -7.75 7.01 -3.18
C GLY A 99 -9.05 7.68 -2.72
N ILE A 100 -9.37 7.64 -1.42
CA ILE A 100 -10.52 8.36 -0.85
C ILE A 100 -10.36 9.87 -1.08
N ILE A 101 -9.19 10.43 -0.72
CA ILE A 101 -8.92 11.86 -0.89
C ILE A 101 -9.06 12.28 -2.36
N LEU A 102 -8.49 11.51 -3.28
CA LEU A 102 -8.58 11.79 -4.71
C LEU A 102 -10.01 11.68 -5.24
N ALA A 103 -10.77 10.66 -4.83
CA ALA A 103 -12.16 10.47 -5.23
C ALA A 103 -13.06 11.63 -4.76
N LEU A 104 -12.91 12.03 -3.50
CA LEU A 104 -13.64 13.17 -2.92
C LEU A 104 -13.21 14.50 -3.56
N GLY A 105 -11.90 14.66 -3.78
CA GLY A 105 -11.35 15.83 -4.45
C GLY A 105 -11.88 15.98 -5.88
N ARG A 106 -11.96 14.90 -6.66
CA ARG A 106 -12.58 14.89 -8.00
C ARG A 106 -14.05 15.31 -7.98
N ARG A 107 -14.79 15.01 -6.91
CA ARG A 107 -16.20 15.43 -6.72
C ARG A 107 -16.38 16.79 -6.06
N SER A 108 -15.30 17.46 -5.73
CA SER A 108 -15.34 18.77 -5.07
C SER A 108 -16.04 19.82 -5.94
N LYS A 109 -16.80 20.71 -5.29
CA LYS A 109 -17.39 21.90 -5.94
C LYS A 109 -16.33 22.97 -6.24
N LEU A 110 -15.12 22.86 -5.69
CA LEU A 110 -14.01 23.77 -5.96
C LEU A 110 -13.33 23.38 -7.27
N PRO A 111 -13.39 24.20 -8.33
CA PRO A 111 -12.96 23.80 -9.67
C PRO A 111 -11.47 23.44 -9.74
N VAL A 112 -10.61 24.13 -9.00
CA VAL A 112 -9.17 23.87 -8.97
C VAL A 112 -8.88 22.49 -8.37
N ILE A 113 -9.51 22.15 -7.23
CA ILE A 113 -9.31 20.83 -6.58
C ILE A 113 -9.80 19.71 -7.48
N SER A 114 -11.01 19.87 -8.05
CA SER A 114 -11.57 18.87 -8.96
C SER A 114 -10.70 18.67 -10.18
N MET A 115 -10.18 19.75 -10.78
CA MET A 115 -9.30 19.69 -11.95
C MET A 115 -7.98 18.97 -11.62
N VAL A 116 -7.30 19.35 -10.53
CA VAL A 116 -6.01 18.74 -10.13
C VAL A 116 -6.18 17.24 -9.85
N CYS A 117 -7.20 16.85 -9.08
CA CYS A 117 -7.47 15.45 -8.81
C CYS A 117 -7.81 14.67 -10.07
N THR A 118 -8.61 15.24 -10.97
CA THR A 118 -8.96 14.61 -12.24
C THR A 118 -7.74 14.40 -13.12
N LEU A 119 -6.93 15.43 -13.32
CA LEU A 119 -5.70 15.36 -14.12
C LEU A 119 -4.73 14.31 -13.55
N PHE A 120 -4.54 14.30 -12.23
CA PHE A 120 -3.69 13.31 -11.59
C PHE A 120 -4.19 11.88 -11.84
N ILE A 121 -5.48 11.62 -11.59
CA ILE A 121 -6.08 10.29 -11.78
C ILE A 121 -5.95 9.83 -13.23
N GLU A 122 -6.34 10.68 -14.18
CA GLU A 122 -6.30 10.32 -15.61
C GLU A 122 -4.86 10.13 -16.11
N PHE A 123 -3.93 10.99 -15.68
CA PHE A 123 -2.51 10.86 -16.04
C PHE A 123 -1.91 9.55 -15.54
N ILE A 124 -2.07 9.24 -14.24
CA ILE A 124 -1.50 8.02 -13.65
C ILE A 124 -2.12 6.76 -14.25
N ARG A 125 -3.43 6.76 -14.53
CA ARG A 125 -4.12 5.61 -15.17
C ARG A 125 -3.82 5.48 -16.64
N GLY A 126 -3.44 6.56 -17.31
CA GLY A 126 -3.03 6.56 -18.72
C GLY A 126 -1.61 6.04 -18.95
N VAL A 127 -0.78 5.97 -17.91
CA VAL A 127 0.61 5.52 -17.99
C VAL A 127 0.74 4.07 -17.52
N PRO A 128 1.44 3.18 -18.26
CA PRO A 128 1.71 1.82 -17.77
C PRO A 128 2.51 1.84 -16.46
N LEU A 129 2.18 0.93 -15.53
CA LEU A 129 2.89 0.82 -14.25
C LEU A 129 4.41 0.68 -14.42
N ILE A 130 4.84 -0.09 -15.43
CA ILE A 130 6.28 -0.29 -15.70
C ILE A 130 7.00 1.04 -15.98
N THR A 131 6.36 1.98 -16.65
CA THR A 131 6.90 3.32 -16.94
C THR A 131 7.06 4.13 -15.64
N LEU A 132 6.06 4.07 -14.74
CA LEU A 132 6.14 4.73 -13.43
C LEU A 132 7.24 4.13 -12.56
N LEU A 133 7.40 2.80 -12.59
CA LEU A 133 8.49 2.12 -11.88
C LEU A 133 9.86 2.53 -12.43
N PHE A 134 10.01 2.58 -13.75
CA PHE A 134 11.24 3.04 -14.39
C PHE A 134 11.54 4.50 -14.01
N PHE A 135 10.54 5.38 -14.07
CA PHE A 135 10.69 6.76 -13.63
C PHE A 135 11.16 6.84 -12.17
N GLY A 136 10.48 6.15 -11.25
CA GLY A 136 10.82 6.14 -9.83
C GLY A 136 12.21 5.58 -9.54
N MET A 137 12.61 4.50 -10.21
CA MET A 137 13.89 3.83 -9.95
C MET A 137 15.08 4.54 -10.60
N VAL A 138 14.94 4.98 -11.85
CA VAL A 138 16.06 5.44 -12.69
C VAL A 138 16.04 6.95 -12.85
N MET A 139 14.89 7.55 -13.14
CA MET A 139 14.85 8.98 -13.46
C MET A 139 14.74 9.86 -12.21
N LEU A 140 13.92 9.48 -11.22
CA LEU A 140 13.73 10.30 -10.02
C LEU A 140 15.04 10.69 -9.31
N PRO A 141 16.04 9.81 -9.14
CA PRO A 141 17.32 10.19 -8.55
C PRO A 141 18.07 11.32 -9.28
N LEU A 142 17.87 11.44 -10.61
CA LEU A 142 18.51 12.50 -11.40
C LEU A 142 17.94 13.90 -11.12
N PHE A 143 16.74 13.97 -10.57
CA PHE A 143 16.06 15.22 -10.21
C PHE A 143 16.19 15.57 -8.73
N LEU A 144 16.74 14.66 -7.91
CA LEU A 144 16.94 14.92 -6.50
C LEU A 144 18.20 15.83 -6.32
N PRO A 145 18.17 16.76 -5.35
CA PRO A 145 19.32 17.56 -4.99
C PRO A 145 20.52 16.69 -4.57
N GLU A 146 21.72 17.19 -4.79
CA GLU A 146 22.94 16.52 -4.35
C GLU A 146 22.89 16.20 -2.85
N GLY A 147 23.27 14.97 -2.49
CA GLY A 147 23.26 14.48 -1.10
C GLY A 147 21.93 13.85 -0.65
N ILE A 148 20.84 13.97 -1.40
CA ILE A 148 19.58 13.26 -1.11
C ILE A 148 19.57 11.93 -1.86
N ASN A 149 19.68 10.83 -1.11
CA ASN A 149 19.56 9.48 -1.67
C ASN A 149 18.34 8.79 -1.07
N MET A 150 17.30 8.64 -1.88
CA MET A 150 16.08 7.90 -1.49
C MET A 150 16.28 6.41 -1.76
N ASP A 151 15.98 5.58 -0.77
CA ASP A 151 16.03 4.13 -0.88
C ASP A 151 15.22 3.59 -2.05
N GLY A 152 15.75 2.58 -2.78
CA GLY A 152 15.11 2.03 -3.97
C GLY A 152 13.75 1.41 -3.70
N LEU A 153 13.58 0.68 -2.58
CA LEU A 153 12.30 0.10 -2.20
C LEU A 153 11.26 1.18 -1.91
N VAL A 154 11.66 2.27 -1.26
CA VAL A 154 10.77 3.41 -0.99
C VAL A 154 10.31 4.06 -2.28
N ARG A 155 11.20 4.24 -3.26
CA ARG A 155 10.84 4.80 -4.59
C ARG A 155 9.81 3.94 -5.30
N VAL A 156 10.01 2.62 -5.31
CA VAL A 156 9.05 1.66 -5.88
C VAL A 156 7.73 1.70 -5.12
N LEU A 157 7.77 1.72 -3.79
CA LEU A 157 6.57 1.78 -2.95
C LEU A 157 5.75 3.03 -3.23
N VAL A 158 6.38 4.18 -3.37
CA VAL A 158 5.70 5.43 -3.73
C VAL A 158 5.03 5.31 -5.11
N ALA A 159 5.75 4.83 -6.13
CA ALA A 159 5.20 4.66 -7.47
C ALA A 159 4.00 3.71 -7.49
N VAL A 160 4.10 2.55 -6.83
CA VAL A 160 3.01 1.57 -6.72
C VAL A 160 1.82 2.17 -5.95
N THR A 161 2.08 2.89 -4.85
CA THR A 161 1.02 3.53 -4.05
C THR A 161 0.25 4.57 -4.86
N LEU A 162 0.94 5.45 -5.59
CA LEU A 162 0.29 6.47 -6.42
C LEU A 162 -0.52 5.84 -7.54
N PHE A 163 0.01 4.79 -8.18
CA PHE A 163 -0.70 4.04 -9.21
C PHE A 163 -1.98 3.41 -8.65
N GLN A 164 -1.88 2.68 -7.56
CA GLN A 164 -3.04 2.04 -6.93
C GLN A 164 -4.04 3.04 -6.37
N ALA A 165 -3.59 4.18 -5.85
CA ALA A 165 -4.48 5.25 -5.37
C ALA A 165 -5.35 5.84 -6.48
N ALA A 166 -4.80 6.01 -7.70
CA ALA A 166 -5.56 6.50 -8.83
C ALA A 166 -6.67 5.50 -9.26
N TYR A 167 -6.38 4.20 -9.27
CA TYR A 167 -7.39 3.17 -9.53
C TYR A 167 -8.41 3.06 -8.41
N MET A 168 -7.97 3.11 -7.15
CA MET A 168 -8.85 3.10 -5.98
C MET A 168 -9.80 4.30 -5.98
N ALA A 169 -9.33 5.47 -6.39
CA ALA A 169 -10.16 6.66 -6.51
C ALA A 169 -11.33 6.46 -7.47
N GLU A 170 -11.11 5.78 -8.60
CA GLU A 170 -12.19 5.47 -9.55
C GLU A 170 -13.17 4.42 -9.03
N VAL A 171 -12.68 3.40 -8.32
CA VAL A 171 -13.56 2.41 -7.68
C VAL A 171 -14.46 3.09 -6.64
N ILE A 172 -13.88 3.93 -5.78
CA ILE A 172 -14.62 4.68 -4.76
C ILE A 172 -15.62 5.65 -5.43
N ARG A 173 -15.21 6.37 -6.47
CA ARG A 173 -16.09 7.27 -7.23
C ARG A 173 -17.28 6.49 -7.81
N GLY A 174 -17.02 5.34 -8.43
CA GLY A 174 -18.07 4.47 -8.97
C GLY A 174 -19.04 3.99 -7.89
N GLY A 175 -18.54 3.55 -6.73
CA GLY A 175 -19.37 3.16 -5.60
C GLY A 175 -20.25 4.31 -5.07
N LEU A 176 -19.67 5.51 -4.94
CA LEU A 176 -20.43 6.70 -4.51
C LEU A 176 -21.51 7.14 -5.53
N GLN A 177 -21.27 6.91 -6.82
CA GLN A 177 -22.26 7.20 -7.87
C GLN A 177 -23.37 6.17 -7.96
N ALA A 178 -23.14 4.95 -7.47
CA ALA A 178 -24.15 3.91 -7.46
C ALA A 178 -25.25 4.13 -6.39
N ILE A 179 -25.04 5.06 -5.43
CA ILE A 179 -26.04 5.41 -4.41
C ILE A 179 -27.15 6.22 -5.09
N PRO A 180 -28.42 5.76 -5.09
CA PRO A 180 -29.52 6.48 -5.70
C PRO A 180 -29.74 7.85 -5.07
N GLN A 181 -30.07 8.86 -5.89
CA GLN A 181 -30.34 10.25 -5.43
C GLN A 181 -31.39 10.29 -4.32
N GLY A 182 -32.43 9.47 -4.43
CA GLY A 182 -33.50 9.38 -3.43
C GLY A 182 -33.04 9.00 -2.02
N GLN A 183 -31.87 8.35 -1.86
CA GLN A 183 -31.30 8.10 -0.53
C GLN A 183 -30.80 9.38 0.13
N TYR A 184 -30.20 10.27 -0.64
CA TYR A 184 -29.78 11.60 -0.15
C TYR A 184 -30.99 12.47 0.19
N GLU A 185 -32.02 12.46 -0.67
CA GLU A 185 -33.26 13.22 -0.45
C GLU A 185 -34.02 12.71 0.78
N ALA A 186 -34.09 11.39 0.96
CA ALA A 186 -34.70 10.77 2.13
C ALA A 186 -33.95 11.12 3.41
N ALA A 187 -32.62 11.08 3.41
CA ALA A 187 -31.79 11.47 4.55
C ALA A 187 -32.01 12.94 4.93
N GLN A 188 -32.05 13.83 3.93
CA GLN A 188 -32.32 15.25 4.15
C GLN A 188 -33.73 15.50 4.69
N SER A 189 -34.74 14.76 4.23
CA SER A 189 -36.14 14.91 4.68
C SER A 189 -36.34 14.59 6.16
N VAL A 190 -35.51 13.68 6.73
CA VAL A 190 -35.49 13.38 8.17
C VAL A 190 -34.46 14.20 8.97
N GLY A 191 -33.90 15.24 8.33
CA GLY A 191 -33.01 16.20 9.00
C GLY A 191 -31.59 15.72 9.22
N LEU A 192 -31.14 14.65 8.56
CA LEU A 192 -29.75 14.19 8.68
C LEU A 192 -28.80 15.15 7.96
N SER A 193 -27.68 15.43 8.60
CA SER A 193 -26.59 16.21 8.00
C SER A 193 -25.73 15.35 7.08
N TYR A 194 -24.83 15.98 6.31
CA TYR A 194 -23.90 15.28 5.41
C TYR A 194 -23.02 14.23 6.11
N TRP A 195 -22.73 14.42 7.39
CA TRP A 195 -21.85 13.53 8.17
C TRP A 195 -22.59 12.43 8.96
N GLN A 196 -23.89 12.40 8.89
CA GLN A 196 -24.76 11.40 9.52
C GLN A 196 -25.30 10.41 8.48
#